data_d1e248712f2d3668dd85c4e708c58364
#
_entry.id   d1e248712f2d3668dd85c4e708c58364
#
_cell.length_a   1.000
_cell.length_b   1.000
_cell.length_c   1.000
_cell.angle_alpha   90.00
_cell.angle_beta   90.00
_cell.angle_gamma   90.00
#
_symmetry.space_group_name_H-M   'P 1'
#
loop_
_entity.id
_entity.type
_entity.pdbx_description
1 polymer ?
#
loop_
_entity_poly.entity_id
_entity_poly.type
_entity_poly.pdbx_seq_one_letter_code
_entity_poly.pdbx_strand_id
1 'polypeptide(L)'
;MKKIASRLGFVIAILLSLAVASFSVEAADYPTKPVTFICPMAAGGEGDLHIRAFASSAEKILGQPVIVVNKTGAAGMIGLQVCANAAPDGYTLALSSNVFLLPIEWEIANGRKPLTTLDDFISVGAFGQGLFVIAVPYDSPWKTLTDLIQAGKAKPGQYVFASGGINHPSHIAVEMMMKVAGVKFRHVPYTGGAPAVAALVGKHADFGAMSFTAAFPLAQGNKVRILAVTSPTRYKASPEIPTLKEFGIDYQWLTLSVIWAPQKTPKPVLEKFEEVVKKVTEDKSFVKTLEKPGSDVIFKSSDEVNKFMKNERERFTKLFQQLAEEEKSKPR
;
A
#
# COMPACT_ATOMS: atom_id res chain seq x y z
N MET A 1 21.82 -60.48 -21.16
CA MET A 1 21.38 -59.12 -21.43
C MET A 1 19.94 -58.85 -20.97
N LYS A 2 18.95 -59.67 -21.21
CA LYS A 2 17.52 -59.43 -20.78
C LYS A 2 17.27 -59.27 -19.26
N LYS A 3 18.03 -59.97 -18.37
CA LYS A 3 17.90 -59.85 -16.91
C LYS A 3 18.48 -58.56 -16.31
N ILE A 4 19.46 -57.92 -16.97
CA ILE A 4 20.06 -56.64 -16.52
C ILE A 4 19.09 -55.48 -16.88
N ALA A 5 18.48 -55.51 -18.06
CA ALA A 5 17.50 -54.50 -18.47
C ALA A 5 16.23 -54.47 -17.59
N SER A 6 15.77 -55.65 -17.13
CA SER A 6 14.62 -55.78 -16.22
C SER A 6 14.92 -55.20 -14.83
N ARG A 7 16.14 -55.39 -14.31
CA ARG A 7 16.55 -54.83 -12.98
C ARG A 7 16.76 -53.33 -13.04
N LEU A 8 17.29 -52.79 -14.17
CA LEU A 8 17.46 -51.38 -14.35
C LEU A 8 16.11 -50.63 -14.47
N GLY A 9 15.13 -51.23 -15.19
CA GLY A 9 13.76 -50.70 -15.28
C GLY A 9 13.03 -50.67 -13.92
N PHE A 10 13.25 -51.67 -13.06
CA PHE A 10 12.65 -51.71 -11.74
C PHE A 10 13.26 -50.66 -10.77
N VAL A 11 14.55 -50.42 -10.84
CA VAL A 11 15.24 -49.39 -10.04
C VAL A 11 14.82 -47.99 -10.50
N ILE A 12 14.69 -47.75 -11.79
CA ILE A 12 14.20 -46.48 -12.34
C ILE A 12 12.75 -46.22 -11.94
N ALA A 13 11.89 -47.24 -11.94
CA ALA A 13 10.50 -47.12 -11.49
C ALA A 13 10.38 -46.81 -9.98
N ILE A 14 11.24 -47.38 -9.16
CA ILE A 14 11.31 -47.08 -7.72
C ILE A 14 11.84 -45.65 -7.48
N LEU A 15 12.86 -45.20 -8.24
CA LEU A 15 13.37 -43.84 -8.15
C LEU A 15 12.36 -42.79 -8.67
N LEU A 16 11.58 -43.10 -9.69
CA LEU A 16 10.47 -42.25 -10.14
C LEU A 16 9.31 -42.22 -9.13
N SER A 17 9.02 -43.31 -8.44
CA SER A 17 7.96 -43.35 -7.41
C SER A 17 8.36 -42.61 -6.12
N LEU A 18 9.65 -42.54 -5.78
CA LEU A 18 10.17 -41.73 -4.68
C LEU A 18 10.23 -40.23 -5.03
N ALA A 19 10.35 -39.87 -6.31
CA ALA A 19 10.35 -38.45 -6.76
C ALA A 19 8.95 -37.82 -6.78
N VAL A 20 7.88 -38.63 -6.70
CA VAL A 20 6.48 -38.18 -6.60
C VAL A 20 5.98 -38.18 -5.15
N ALA A 21 6.85 -38.34 -4.15
CA ALA A 21 6.51 -37.90 -2.81
C ALA A 21 6.41 -36.37 -2.84
N SER A 22 5.35 -35.88 -3.47
CA SER A 22 4.87 -34.51 -3.33
C SER A 22 4.88 -34.24 -1.84
N PHE A 23 5.60 -33.23 -1.42
CA PHE A 23 5.43 -32.62 -0.10
C PHE A 23 4.00 -32.11 -0.04
N SER A 24 3.06 -32.99 0.27
CA SER A 24 1.80 -32.59 0.85
C SER A 24 2.16 -32.03 2.21
N VAL A 25 2.47 -30.74 2.27
CA VAL A 25 2.40 -30.02 3.53
C VAL A 25 0.96 -30.21 3.96
N GLU A 26 0.75 -31.09 4.89
CA GLU A 26 -0.53 -31.26 5.56
C GLU A 26 -0.83 -29.91 6.19
N ALA A 27 -1.76 -29.15 5.58
CA ALA A 27 -2.16 -27.81 6.03
C ALA A 27 -2.78 -27.85 7.45
N ALA A 28 -2.93 -29.03 8.03
CA ALA A 28 -3.51 -29.22 9.35
C ALA A 28 -2.71 -28.56 10.47
N ASP A 29 -1.38 -28.46 10.36
CA ASP A 29 -0.52 -27.94 11.42
C ASP A 29 0.11 -26.58 11.14
N TYR A 30 -0.14 -25.97 9.97
CA TYR A 30 0.40 -24.66 9.66
C TYR A 30 -0.31 -23.54 10.44
N PRO A 31 0.45 -22.58 11.07
CA PRO A 31 1.90 -22.49 11.18
C PRO A 31 2.46 -23.24 12.40
N THR A 32 3.67 -23.86 12.26
CA THR A 32 4.39 -24.56 13.34
C THR A 32 5.56 -23.76 13.91
N LYS A 33 5.88 -22.61 13.33
CA LYS A 33 6.96 -21.69 13.70
C LYS A 33 6.52 -20.24 13.54
N PRO A 34 7.27 -19.25 14.06
CA PRO A 34 6.95 -17.84 13.91
C PRO A 34 6.75 -17.42 12.47
N VAL A 35 5.76 -16.53 12.23
CA VAL A 35 5.49 -15.91 10.94
C VAL A 35 6.06 -14.49 10.91
N THR A 36 6.76 -14.14 9.84
CA THR A 36 7.35 -12.82 9.66
C THR A 36 6.54 -11.99 8.68
N PHE A 37 6.18 -10.78 9.10
CA PHE A 37 5.59 -9.77 8.24
C PHE A 37 6.61 -8.70 7.89
N ILE A 38 6.91 -8.54 6.61
CA ILE A 38 7.71 -7.42 6.11
C ILE A 38 6.80 -6.20 5.99
N CYS A 39 7.16 -5.14 6.72
CA CYS A 39 6.54 -3.83 6.63
C CYS A 39 7.44 -2.93 5.76
N PRO A 40 7.05 -2.57 4.52
CA PRO A 40 7.88 -1.75 3.63
C PRO A 40 7.87 -0.26 4.01
N MET A 41 7.21 0.10 5.11
CA MET A 41 7.02 1.46 5.58
C MET A 41 7.88 1.75 6.82
N ALA A 42 8.15 3.03 7.06
CA ALA A 42 8.88 3.46 8.24
C ALA A 42 8.12 3.14 9.54
N ALA A 43 8.86 2.80 10.59
CA ALA A 43 8.30 2.56 11.91
C ALA A 43 7.52 3.80 12.40
N GLY A 44 6.37 3.57 13.04
CA GLY A 44 5.46 4.61 13.53
C GLY A 44 4.59 5.25 12.43
N GLY A 45 4.75 4.89 11.16
CA GLY A 45 3.84 5.28 10.09
C GLY A 45 2.53 4.47 10.13
N GLU A 46 1.52 4.92 9.35
CA GLU A 46 0.20 4.27 9.30
C GLU A 46 0.30 2.75 9.05
N GLY A 47 1.05 2.34 8.03
CA GLY A 47 1.18 0.92 7.71
C GLY A 47 1.89 0.11 8.80
N ASP A 48 2.86 0.69 9.50
CA ASP A 48 3.51 0.04 10.64
C ASP A 48 2.53 -0.14 11.81
N LEU A 49 1.71 0.86 12.09
CA LEU A 49 0.66 0.76 13.11
C LEU A 49 -0.38 -0.30 12.75
N HIS A 50 -0.83 -0.32 11.49
CA HIS A 50 -1.80 -1.29 10.98
C HIS A 50 -1.28 -2.72 11.09
N ILE A 51 -0.04 -2.98 10.65
CA ILE A 51 0.49 -4.34 10.67
C ILE A 51 0.80 -4.81 12.08
N ARG A 52 1.24 -3.92 12.99
CA ARG A 52 1.47 -4.31 14.40
C ARG A 52 0.16 -4.61 15.12
N ALA A 53 -0.90 -3.84 14.85
CA ALA A 53 -2.23 -4.15 15.37
C ALA A 53 -2.74 -5.49 14.81
N PHE A 54 -2.56 -5.73 13.51
CA PHE A 54 -2.89 -6.99 12.86
C PHE A 54 -2.10 -8.16 13.45
N ALA A 55 -0.77 -8.02 13.58
CA ALA A 55 0.11 -9.05 14.12
C ALA A 55 -0.28 -9.46 15.54
N SER A 56 -0.61 -8.49 16.40
CA SER A 56 -1.05 -8.77 17.77
C SER A 56 -2.35 -9.59 17.86
N SER A 57 -3.30 -9.37 16.95
CA SER A 57 -4.53 -10.18 16.87
C SER A 57 -4.30 -11.51 16.16
N ALA A 58 -3.49 -11.52 15.10
CA ALA A 58 -3.18 -12.72 14.33
C ALA A 58 -2.39 -13.75 15.17
N GLU A 59 -1.48 -13.30 16.03
CA GLU A 59 -0.73 -14.17 16.94
C GLU A 59 -1.64 -15.01 17.83
N LYS A 60 -2.70 -14.42 18.35
CA LYS A 60 -3.69 -15.14 19.19
C LYS A 60 -4.45 -16.20 18.39
N ILE A 61 -4.71 -15.93 17.11
CA ILE A 61 -5.48 -16.84 16.23
C ILE A 61 -4.58 -17.97 15.72
N LEU A 62 -3.33 -17.65 15.38
CA LEU A 62 -2.37 -18.60 14.82
C LEU A 62 -1.72 -19.50 15.90
N GLY A 63 -1.68 -19.06 17.17
CA GLY A 63 -0.96 -19.74 18.24
C GLY A 63 0.56 -19.75 18.06
N GLN A 64 1.09 -18.89 17.17
CA GLN A 64 2.51 -18.74 16.88
C GLN A 64 2.88 -17.25 16.87
N PRO A 65 4.11 -16.91 17.29
CA PRO A 65 4.58 -15.52 17.27
C PRO A 65 4.49 -14.91 15.87
N VAL A 66 4.07 -13.64 15.79
CA VAL A 66 4.00 -12.85 14.56
C VAL A 66 4.98 -11.67 14.66
N ILE A 67 6.06 -11.74 13.87
CA ILE A 67 7.18 -10.81 13.93
C ILE A 67 7.03 -9.76 12.81
N VAL A 68 7.04 -8.48 13.16
CA VAL A 68 7.00 -7.38 12.19
C VAL A 68 8.41 -6.81 11.99
N VAL A 69 8.87 -6.80 10.74
CA VAL A 69 10.19 -6.29 10.35
C VAL A 69 10.04 -5.15 9.35
N ASN A 70 10.45 -3.94 9.72
CA ASN A 70 10.45 -2.80 8.81
C ASN A 70 11.62 -2.88 7.82
N LYS A 71 11.32 -2.79 6.52
CA LYS A 71 12.28 -2.79 5.40
C LYS A 71 11.91 -1.68 4.43
N THR A 72 12.42 -0.49 4.70
CA THR A 72 12.11 0.72 3.91
C THR A 72 13.04 0.87 2.70
N GLY A 73 12.74 1.86 1.84
CA GLY A 73 13.55 2.25 0.69
C GLY A 73 12.85 2.08 -0.64
N ALA A 74 13.22 2.91 -1.63
CA ALA A 74 12.62 2.94 -2.98
C ALA A 74 11.08 2.92 -2.95
N ALA A 75 10.46 3.83 -2.18
CA ALA A 75 9.00 3.91 -1.97
C ALA A 75 8.37 2.58 -1.47
N GLY A 76 9.11 1.77 -0.70
CA GLY A 76 8.69 0.47 -0.18
C GLY A 76 9.08 -0.73 -1.04
N MET A 77 9.60 -0.52 -2.25
CA MET A 77 9.94 -1.60 -3.19
C MET A 77 11.01 -2.55 -2.65
N ILE A 78 11.96 -2.07 -1.82
CA ILE A 78 12.99 -2.92 -1.20
C ILE A 78 12.34 -3.94 -0.26
N GLY A 79 11.41 -3.50 0.58
CA GLY A 79 10.70 -4.41 1.49
C GLY A 79 9.85 -5.43 0.75
N LEU A 80 9.13 -5.01 -0.29
CA LEU A 80 8.34 -5.90 -1.14
C LEU A 80 9.21 -6.92 -1.86
N GLN A 81 10.38 -6.52 -2.38
CA GLN A 81 11.33 -7.44 -3.01
C GLN A 81 11.82 -8.53 -2.04
N VAL A 82 12.02 -8.19 -0.75
CA VAL A 82 12.36 -9.20 0.28
C VAL A 82 11.27 -10.25 0.39
N CYS A 83 10.00 -9.85 0.39
CA CYS A 83 8.87 -10.78 0.40
C CYS A 83 8.78 -11.60 -0.89
N ALA A 84 8.89 -10.96 -2.06
CA ALA A 84 8.81 -11.63 -3.36
C ALA A 84 9.85 -12.75 -3.52
N ASN A 85 11.05 -12.54 -2.97
CA ASN A 85 12.17 -13.49 -3.02
C ASN A 85 12.17 -14.51 -1.87
N ALA A 86 11.22 -14.42 -0.93
CA ALA A 86 11.13 -15.37 0.16
C ALA A 86 10.62 -16.75 -0.30
N ALA A 87 10.87 -17.77 0.52
CA ALA A 87 10.28 -19.08 0.29
C ALA A 87 8.75 -18.98 0.28
N PRO A 88 8.06 -19.60 -0.71
CA PRO A 88 6.61 -19.53 -0.81
C PRO A 88 5.92 -20.54 0.15
N ASP A 89 6.34 -20.55 1.40
CA ASP A 89 5.89 -21.47 2.45
C ASP A 89 4.91 -20.82 3.44
N GLY A 90 4.61 -19.53 3.26
CA GLY A 90 3.69 -18.76 4.10
C GLY A 90 4.33 -18.18 5.38
N TYR A 91 5.60 -18.41 5.65
CA TYR A 91 6.27 -17.88 6.85
C TYR A 91 6.88 -16.49 6.68
N THR A 92 6.91 -15.99 5.42
CA THR A 92 7.30 -14.60 5.13
C THR A 92 6.24 -13.97 4.24
N LEU A 93 5.53 -13.01 4.81
CA LEU A 93 4.45 -12.26 4.16
C LEU A 93 4.80 -10.78 4.17
N ALA A 94 4.11 -9.95 3.41
CA ALA A 94 4.26 -8.50 3.50
C ALA A 94 2.91 -7.81 3.71
N LEU A 95 2.93 -6.70 4.43
CA LEU A 95 1.85 -5.73 4.36
C LEU A 95 2.22 -4.66 3.35
N SER A 96 1.34 -4.39 2.42
CA SER A 96 1.38 -3.18 1.61
C SER A 96 -0.04 -2.78 1.24
N SER A 97 -0.18 -1.73 0.45
CA SER A 97 -1.49 -1.33 -0.06
C SER A 97 -1.49 -1.34 -1.60
N ASN A 98 -2.66 -1.18 -2.20
CA ASN A 98 -2.80 -1.02 -3.65
C ASN A 98 -1.89 0.06 -4.24
N VAL A 99 -1.48 1.02 -3.41
CA VAL A 99 -0.63 2.15 -3.84
C VAL A 99 0.82 1.76 -4.12
N PHE A 100 1.25 0.55 -3.78
CA PHE A 100 2.59 0.08 -4.19
C PHE A 100 2.71 -0.13 -5.70
N LEU A 101 1.58 -0.23 -6.41
CA LEU A 101 1.57 -0.26 -7.88
C LEU A 101 2.12 1.02 -8.50
N LEU A 102 2.01 2.15 -7.82
CA LEU A 102 2.40 3.44 -8.40
C LEU A 102 3.86 3.53 -8.81
N PRO A 103 4.83 3.26 -7.91
CA PRO A 103 6.23 3.27 -8.33
C PRO A 103 6.53 2.20 -9.40
N ILE A 104 5.83 1.07 -9.37
CA ILE A 104 5.98 0.02 -10.39
C ILE A 104 5.55 0.54 -11.76
N GLU A 105 4.33 1.01 -11.88
CA GLU A 105 3.77 1.48 -13.16
C GLU A 105 4.49 2.74 -13.67
N TRP A 106 4.97 3.60 -12.76
CA TRP A 106 5.80 4.74 -13.12
C TRP A 106 7.13 4.32 -13.74
N GLU A 107 7.83 3.34 -13.15
CA GLU A 107 9.08 2.82 -13.71
C GLU A 107 8.85 2.20 -15.10
N ILE A 108 7.79 1.39 -15.24
CA ILE A 108 7.42 0.76 -16.52
C ILE A 108 7.10 1.82 -17.58
N ALA A 109 6.30 2.83 -17.26
CA ALA A 109 5.92 3.91 -18.18
C ALA A 109 7.14 4.73 -18.68
N ASN A 110 8.18 4.81 -17.85
CA ASN A 110 9.44 5.47 -18.20
C ASN A 110 10.49 4.51 -18.82
N GLY A 111 10.10 3.30 -19.20
CA GLY A 111 10.98 2.32 -19.84
C GLY A 111 12.04 1.72 -18.91
N ARG A 112 11.85 1.83 -17.59
CA ARG A 112 12.75 1.27 -16.57
C ARG A 112 12.19 -0.04 -16.01
N LYS A 113 13.08 -0.93 -15.58
CA LYS A 113 12.69 -2.19 -14.94
C LYS A 113 12.46 -1.95 -13.44
N PRO A 114 11.25 -2.21 -12.90
CA PRO A 114 11.00 -2.11 -11.47
C PRO A 114 11.71 -3.24 -10.70
N LEU A 115 11.92 -3.05 -9.39
CA LEU A 115 12.53 -4.06 -8.50
C LEU A 115 11.64 -5.30 -8.32
N THR A 116 10.33 -5.12 -8.39
CA THR A 116 9.31 -6.17 -8.27
C THR A 116 8.06 -5.72 -9.02
N THR A 117 7.19 -6.66 -9.34
CA THR A 117 5.92 -6.43 -10.05
C THR A 117 4.74 -7.02 -9.27
N LEU A 118 3.53 -6.71 -9.66
CA LEU A 118 2.34 -7.33 -9.07
C LEU A 118 2.33 -8.86 -9.27
N ASP A 119 2.93 -9.33 -10.38
CA ASP A 119 2.95 -10.75 -10.74
C ASP A 119 3.88 -11.58 -9.84
N ASP A 120 4.70 -10.94 -9.00
CA ASP A 120 5.55 -11.60 -8.00
C ASP A 120 4.78 -11.97 -6.71
N PHE A 121 3.51 -11.55 -6.60
CA PHE A 121 2.70 -11.69 -5.40
C PHE A 121 1.33 -12.31 -5.68
N ILE A 122 0.79 -12.90 -4.63
CA ILE A 122 -0.63 -13.21 -4.52
C ILE A 122 -1.17 -12.53 -3.25
N SER A 123 -2.37 -11.94 -3.32
CA SER A 123 -2.99 -11.39 -2.12
C SER A 123 -3.52 -12.51 -1.23
N VAL A 124 -3.44 -12.31 0.07
CA VAL A 124 -4.06 -13.19 1.08
C VAL A 124 -5.42 -12.64 1.51
N GLY A 125 -5.58 -11.32 1.39
CA GLY A 125 -6.78 -10.59 1.74
C GLY A 125 -6.46 -9.16 2.20
N ALA A 126 -7.50 -8.35 2.39
CA ALA A 126 -7.38 -7.01 2.93
C ALA A 126 -8.19 -6.87 4.22
N PHE A 127 -7.65 -6.07 5.16
CA PHE A 127 -8.23 -5.90 6.49
C PHE A 127 -8.53 -4.44 6.85
N GLY A 128 -8.17 -3.50 6.02
CA GLY A 128 -8.38 -2.08 6.29
C GLY A 128 -8.46 -1.25 5.02
N GLN A 129 -9.15 -0.12 5.15
CA GLN A 129 -9.27 0.87 4.09
C GLN A 129 -8.96 2.25 4.66
N GLY A 130 -8.24 3.03 3.89
CA GLY A 130 -7.92 4.41 4.20
C GLY A 130 -7.97 5.29 2.96
N LEU A 131 -7.61 6.56 3.14
CA LEU A 131 -7.57 7.55 2.08
C LEU A 131 -6.49 8.60 2.37
N PHE A 132 -6.15 9.38 1.36
CA PHE A 132 -5.30 10.55 1.52
C PHE A 132 -6.14 11.83 1.62
N VAL A 133 -5.51 12.85 2.17
CA VAL A 133 -6.09 14.19 2.26
C VAL A 133 -5.07 15.21 1.77
N ILE A 134 -5.58 16.34 1.27
CA ILE A 134 -4.79 17.56 1.08
C ILE A 134 -4.93 18.40 2.33
N ALA A 135 -3.81 18.71 2.97
CA ALA A 135 -3.79 19.46 4.22
C ALA A 135 -2.78 20.62 4.19
N VAL A 136 -3.08 21.65 4.98
CA VAL A 136 -2.25 22.82 5.20
C VAL A 136 -2.01 23.02 6.70
N PRO A 137 -0.98 23.78 7.15
CA PRO A 137 -0.89 24.24 8.53
C PRO A 137 -2.20 24.94 8.95
N TYR A 138 -2.62 24.78 10.20
CA TYR A 138 -3.93 25.29 10.66
C TYR A 138 -4.10 26.79 10.47
N ASP A 139 -3.04 27.55 10.69
CA ASP A 139 -2.99 29.01 10.54
C ASP A 139 -2.69 29.50 9.11
N SER A 140 -2.62 28.55 8.12
CA SER A 140 -2.50 28.89 6.71
C SER A 140 -3.58 29.90 6.27
N PRO A 141 -3.30 30.81 5.34
CA PRO A 141 -4.28 31.71 4.76
C PRO A 141 -5.36 30.95 3.95
N TRP A 142 -5.02 29.74 3.47
CA TRP A 142 -5.94 28.92 2.67
C TRP A 142 -6.92 28.15 3.58
N LYS A 143 -8.21 28.42 3.40
CA LYS A 143 -9.28 27.80 4.17
C LYS A 143 -9.97 26.69 3.38
N THR A 144 -9.88 26.73 2.06
CA THR A 144 -10.46 25.78 1.11
C THR A 144 -9.41 25.32 0.10
N LEU A 145 -9.71 24.22 -0.61
CA LEU A 145 -8.87 23.77 -1.72
C LEU A 145 -8.85 24.79 -2.86
N THR A 146 -9.96 25.50 -3.07
CA THR A 146 -10.05 26.58 -4.06
C THR A 146 -9.02 27.68 -3.77
N ASP A 147 -8.86 28.10 -2.50
CA ASP A 147 -7.87 29.12 -2.13
C ASP A 147 -6.45 28.67 -2.48
N LEU A 148 -6.10 27.43 -2.17
CA LEU A 148 -4.80 26.85 -2.50
C LEU A 148 -4.55 26.82 -4.03
N ILE A 149 -5.54 26.37 -4.79
CA ILE A 149 -5.48 26.31 -6.26
C ILE A 149 -5.31 27.72 -6.84
N GLN A 150 -6.10 28.71 -6.38
CA GLN A 150 -5.99 30.09 -6.83
C GLN A 150 -4.62 30.71 -6.50
N ALA A 151 -4.10 30.44 -5.30
CA ALA A 151 -2.75 30.88 -4.92
C ALA A 151 -1.68 30.27 -5.86
N GLY A 152 -1.79 28.96 -6.18
CA GLY A 152 -0.90 28.30 -7.12
C GLY A 152 -0.98 28.87 -8.54
N LYS A 153 -2.17 29.26 -9.01
CA LYS A 153 -2.37 29.92 -10.31
C LYS A 153 -1.75 31.33 -10.33
N ALA A 154 -1.93 32.08 -9.25
CA ALA A 154 -1.40 33.44 -9.13
C ALA A 154 0.15 33.48 -9.05
N LYS A 155 0.74 32.44 -8.46
CA LYS A 155 2.21 32.39 -8.20
C LYS A 155 2.75 30.97 -8.50
N PRO A 156 2.86 30.59 -9.78
CA PRO A 156 3.29 29.24 -10.17
C PRO A 156 4.69 28.90 -9.63
N GLY A 157 4.83 27.74 -8.97
CA GLY A 157 6.10 27.24 -8.43
C GLY A 157 6.60 27.95 -7.15
N GLN A 158 5.88 28.94 -6.62
CA GLN A 158 6.28 29.63 -5.40
C GLN A 158 6.09 28.75 -4.16
N TYR A 159 4.94 28.09 -4.06
CA TYR A 159 4.56 27.34 -2.86
C TYR A 159 5.10 25.92 -2.90
N VAL A 160 5.40 25.39 -1.72
CA VAL A 160 6.09 24.12 -1.51
C VAL A 160 5.13 23.08 -0.95
N PHE A 161 5.15 21.88 -1.52
CA PHE A 161 4.46 20.75 -0.89
C PHE A 161 5.43 19.67 -0.40
N ALA A 162 5.09 19.09 0.76
CA ALA A 162 5.77 17.94 1.34
C ALA A 162 5.14 16.63 0.87
N SER A 163 5.96 15.63 0.62
CA SER A 163 5.53 14.27 0.41
C SER A 163 6.46 13.24 1.05
N GLY A 164 6.01 12.00 1.18
CA GLY A 164 6.81 10.88 1.69
C GLY A 164 7.92 10.41 0.75
N GLY A 165 8.22 11.14 -0.32
CA GLY A 165 9.28 10.84 -1.29
C GLY A 165 8.79 10.89 -2.73
N ILE A 166 9.74 10.79 -3.67
CA ILE A 166 9.43 10.71 -5.10
C ILE A 166 8.65 9.40 -5.36
N ASN A 167 7.58 9.49 -6.13
CA ASN A 167 6.64 8.40 -6.44
C ASN A 167 5.92 7.80 -5.22
N HIS A 168 6.08 8.39 -4.03
CA HIS A 168 5.24 8.05 -2.89
C HIS A 168 3.78 8.44 -3.19
N PRO A 169 2.76 7.70 -2.66
CA PRO A 169 1.34 8.02 -2.88
C PRO A 169 0.96 9.48 -2.65
N SER A 170 1.52 10.11 -1.60
CA SER A 170 1.29 11.54 -1.32
C SER A 170 1.90 12.49 -2.37
N HIS A 171 3.00 12.10 -3.03
CA HIS A 171 3.54 12.85 -4.16
C HIS A 171 2.61 12.78 -5.35
N ILE A 172 2.22 11.57 -5.74
CA ILE A 172 1.34 11.34 -6.90
C ILE A 172 -0.02 12.02 -6.72
N ALA A 173 -0.58 12.01 -5.50
CA ALA A 173 -1.85 12.69 -5.21
C ALA A 173 -1.78 14.19 -5.51
N VAL A 174 -0.67 14.85 -5.15
CA VAL A 174 -0.48 16.28 -5.43
C VAL A 174 -0.18 16.52 -6.90
N GLU A 175 0.65 15.69 -7.55
CA GLU A 175 0.95 15.80 -8.98
C GLU A 175 -0.33 15.69 -9.81
N MET A 176 -1.22 14.75 -9.48
CA MET A 176 -2.51 14.61 -10.15
C MET A 176 -3.42 15.83 -9.93
N MET A 177 -3.45 16.34 -8.69
CA MET A 177 -4.17 17.58 -8.39
C MET A 177 -3.60 18.75 -9.21
N MET A 178 -2.29 18.90 -9.25
CA MET A 178 -1.62 19.98 -10.02
C MET A 178 -1.97 19.89 -11.51
N LYS A 179 -1.93 18.68 -12.08
CA LYS A 179 -2.23 18.46 -13.49
C LYS A 179 -3.67 18.85 -13.82
N VAL A 180 -4.64 18.32 -13.07
CA VAL A 180 -6.06 18.57 -13.34
C VAL A 180 -6.44 20.04 -13.08
N ALA A 181 -5.90 20.65 -12.02
CA ALA A 181 -6.17 22.04 -11.68
C ALA A 181 -5.39 23.06 -12.54
N GLY A 182 -4.40 22.62 -13.33
CA GLY A 182 -3.54 23.49 -14.14
C GLY A 182 -2.67 24.42 -13.29
N VAL A 183 -2.11 23.91 -12.19
CA VAL A 183 -1.26 24.68 -11.25
C VAL A 183 0.12 24.07 -11.12
N LYS A 184 1.09 24.86 -10.63
CA LYS A 184 2.45 24.40 -10.36
C LYS A 184 2.84 24.73 -8.93
N PHE A 185 3.31 23.69 -8.21
CA PHE A 185 3.92 23.78 -6.89
C PHE A 185 5.30 23.15 -6.89
N ARG A 186 6.14 23.49 -5.94
CA ARG A 186 7.48 22.92 -5.79
C ARG A 186 7.45 21.75 -4.84
N HIS A 187 7.96 20.62 -5.26
CA HIS A 187 8.03 19.41 -4.44
C HIS A 187 9.25 19.39 -3.53
N VAL A 188 9.05 19.00 -2.26
CA VAL A 188 10.11 18.66 -1.31
C VAL A 188 9.86 17.23 -0.80
N PRO A 189 10.65 16.25 -1.27
CA PRO A 189 10.52 14.86 -0.84
C PRO A 189 11.15 14.64 0.54
N TYR A 190 10.47 13.85 1.38
CA TYR A 190 10.96 13.36 2.66
C TYR A 190 11.13 11.84 2.63
N THR A 191 11.74 11.26 3.66
CA THR A 191 12.03 9.81 3.75
C THR A 191 10.85 9.01 4.31
N GLY A 192 9.63 9.33 3.91
CA GLY A 192 8.39 8.68 4.33
C GLY A 192 7.30 9.65 4.79
N GLY A 193 6.09 9.13 5.04
CA GLY A 193 4.94 9.94 5.40
C GLY A 193 5.10 10.67 6.73
N ALA A 194 5.63 10.03 7.77
CA ALA A 194 5.78 10.66 9.08
C ALA A 194 6.72 11.87 9.08
N PRO A 195 7.92 11.85 8.47
CA PRO A 195 8.75 13.05 8.28
C PRO A 195 8.07 14.16 7.47
N ALA A 196 7.29 13.81 6.44
CA ALA A 196 6.54 14.79 5.64
C ALA A 196 5.46 15.49 6.47
N VAL A 197 4.75 14.74 7.31
CA VAL A 197 3.75 15.28 8.26
C VAL A 197 4.42 16.21 9.26
N ALA A 198 5.55 15.82 9.84
CA ALA A 198 6.31 16.65 10.76
C ALA A 198 6.77 17.96 10.10
N ALA A 199 7.23 17.91 8.85
CA ALA A 199 7.61 19.09 8.08
C ALA A 199 6.42 20.03 7.84
N LEU A 200 5.23 19.50 7.55
CA LEU A 200 4.03 20.33 7.40
C LEU A 200 3.65 21.02 8.70
N VAL A 201 3.61 20.27 9.81
CA VAL A 201 3.30 20.82 11.14
C VAL A 201 4.33 21.86 11.56
N GLY A 202 5.62 21.62 11.23
CA GLY A 202 6.73 22.56 11.46
C GLY A 202 6.79 23.72 10.47
N LYS A 203 5.86 23.83 9.51
CA LYS A 203 5.78 24.88 8.49
C LYS A 203 7.01 24.94 7.57
N HIS A 204 7.69 23.80 7.39
CA HIS A 204 8.75 23.64 6.39
C HIS A 204 8.20 23.37 4.99
N ALA A 205 6.89 23.21 4.87
CA ALA A 205 6.14 23.14 3.63
C ALA A 205 4.80 23.88 3.81
N ASP A 206 4.29 24.43 2.71
CA ASP A 206 3.05 25.21 2.71
C ASP A 206 1.81 24.31 2.76
N PHE A 207 1.89 23.14 2.17
CA PHE A 207 0.84 22.12 2.18
C PHE A 207 1.43 20.71 1.92
N GLY A 208 0.59 19.69 1.95
CA GLY A 208 0.99 18.34 1.57
C GLY A 208 -0.20 17.39 1.44
N ALA A 209 0.06 16.24 0.85
CA ALA A 209 -0.86 15.12 0.96
C ALA A 209 -0.35 14.14 2.03
N MET A 210 -1.27 13.62 2.84
CA MET A 210 -0.96 12.66 3.90
C MET A 210 -2.12 11.70 4.10
N SER A 211 -1.92 10.59 4.78
CA SER A 211 -3.03 9.70 5.15
C SER A 211 -4.02 10.44 6.06
N PHE A 212 -5.31 10.09 5.93
CA PHE A 212 -6.35 10.63 6.79
C PHE A 212 -6.05 10.35 8.27
N THR A 213 -5.56 9.16 8.57
CA THR A 213 -5.19 8.72 9.92
C THR A 213 -4.09 9.56 10.56
N ALA A 214 -3.16 10.08 9.77
CA ALA A 214 -2.13 11.01 10.25
C ALA A 214 -2.69 12.44 10.39
N ALA A 215 -3.57 12.86 9.47
CA ALA A 215 -4.12 14.22 9.44
C ALA A 215 -5.22 14.45 10.47
N PHE A 216 -6.09 13.46 10.68
CA PHE A 216 -7.31 13.62 11.47
C PHE A 216 -7.05 14.02 12.94
N PRO A 217 -6.18 13.32 13.70
CA PRO A 217 -5.83 13.76 15.06
C PRO A 217 -5.18 15.14 15.10
N LEU A 218 -4.38 15.48 14.10
CA LEU A 218 -3.73 16.79 13.98
C LEU A 218 -4.75 17.89 13.68
N ALA A 219 -5.77 17.60 12.88
CA ALA A 219 -6.85 18.54 12.58
C ALA A 219 -7.72 18.77 13.82
N GLN A 220 -8.05 17.74 14.60
CA GLN A 220 -8.73 17.86 15.87
C GLN A 220 -7.94 18.70 16.89
N GLY A 221 -6.61 18.61 16.84
CA GLY A 221 -5.68 19.41 17.67
C GLY A 221 -5.34 20.78 17.10
N ASN A 222 -6.00 21.26 16.04
CA ASN A 222 -5.74 22.54 15.38
C ASN A 222 -4.27 22.72 14.95
N LYS A 223 -3.62 21.63 14.52
CA LYS A 223 -2.26 21.67 13.97
C LYS A 223 -2.26 21.78 12.45
N VAL A 224 -3.24 21.13 11.80
CA VAL A 224 -3.44 21.21 10.36
C VAL A 224 -4.92 21.46 10.05
N ARG A 225 -5.20 21.92 8.83
CA ARG A 225 -6.54 21.97 8.25
C ARG A 225 -6.58 21.04 7.05
N ILE A 226 -7.57 20.15 7.01
CA ILE A 226 -7.83 19.27 5.86
C ILE A 226 -8.69 20.07 4.89
N LEU A 227 -8.23 20.18 3.64
CA LEU A 227 -8.93 20.94 2.59
C LEU A 227 -9.80 20.05 1.71
N ALA A 228 -9.37 18.80 1.48
CA ALA A 228 -10.13 17.81 0.70
C ALA A 228 -9.66 16.39 1.00
N VAL A 229 -10.55 15.43 0.74
CA VAL A 229 -10.25 13.98 0.79
C VAL A 229 -10.16 13.40 -0.63
N THR A 230 -9.39 12.31 -0.78
CA THR A 230 -9.19 11.63 -2.08
C THR A 230 -10.22 10.53 -2.36
N SER A 231 -11.12 10.26 -1.43
CA SER A 231 -12.18 9.26 -1.60
C SER A 231 -13.23 9.70 -2.63
N PRO A 232 -13.94 8.75 -3.28
CA PRO A 232 -14.99 9.06 -4.27
C PRO A 232 -16.20 9.80 -3.67
N THR A 233 -16.42 9.61 -2.37
CA THR A 233 -17.47 10.25 -1.58
C THR A 233 -16.88 10.85 -0.32
N ARG A 234 -17.57 11.77 0.31
CA ARG A 234 -17.14 12.32 1.61
C ARG A 234 -16.99 11.20 2.63
N TYR A 235 -15.95 11.32 3.43
CA TYR A 235 -15.61 10.26 4.38
C TYR A 235 -16.52 10.31 5.61
N LYS A 236 -17.05 9.15 6.05
CA LYS A 236 -18.04 9.09 7.12
C LYS A 236 -17.54 9.65 8.47
N ALA A 237 -16.22 9.55 8.73
CA ALA A 237 -15.63 10.08 9.96
C ALA A 237 -15.49 11.62 9.92
N SER A 238 -15.64 12.27 8.78
CA SER A 238 -15.53 13.73 8.59
C SER A 238 -16.34 14.16 7.37
N PRO A 239 -17.68 14.08 7.43
CA PRO A 239 -18.55 14.36 6.29
C PRO A 239 -18.56 15.82 5.87
N GLU A 240 -18.06 16.71 6.70
CA GLU A 240 -17.88 18.15 6.42
C GLU A 240 -16.74 18.41 5.42
N ILE A 241 -15.75 17.48 5.29
CA ILE A 241 -14.61 17.66 4.39
C ILE A 241 -15.00 17.25 2.97
N PRO A 242 -14.86 18.15 1.98
CA PRO A 242 -15.22 17.84 0.60
C PRO A 242 -14.21 16.88 -0.06
N THR A 243 -14.65 16.22 -1.13
CA THR A 243 -13.79 15.37 -1.97
C THR A 243 -13.06 16.21 -3.02
N LEU A 244 -11.95 15.72 -3.57
CA LEU A 244 -11.30 16.31 -4.74
C LEU A 244 -12.25 16.41 -5.92
N LYS A 245 -13.16 15.45 -6.08
CA LYS A 245 -14.15 15.41 -7.14
C LYS A 245 -15.13 16.61 -7.11
N GLU A 246 -15.49 17.09 -5.94
CA GLU A 246 -16.34 18.27 -5.78
C GLU A 246 -15.69 19.57 -6.31
N PHE A 247 -14.37 19.56 -6.48
CA PHE A 247 -13.60 20.65 -7.11
C PHE A 247 -13.27 20.39 -8.59
N GLY A 248 -13.92 19.40 -9.22
CA GLY A 248 -13.67 19.02 -10.62
C GLY A 248 -12.39 18.22 -10.83
N ILE A 249 -11.74 17.77 -9.76
CA ILE A 249 -10.55 16.93 -9.80
C ILE A 249 -11.01 15.48 -9.69
N ASP A 250 -11.31 14.86 -10.84
CA ASP A 250 -11.79 13.48 -10.89
C ASP A 250 -10.63 12.49 -10.70
N TYR A 251 -10.02 12.59 -9.54
CA TYR A 251 -8.97 11.71 -9.08
C TYR A 251 -9.38 11.12 -7.74
N GLN A 252 -9.62 9.82 -7.73
CA GLN A 252 -10.10 9.10 -6.57
C GLN A 252 -9.04 8.11 -6.11
N TRP A 253 -8.84 8.06 -4.81
CA TRP A 253 -7.85 7.20 -4.23
C TRP A 253 -8.29 6.66 -2.87
N LEU A 254 -8.50 5.36 -2.83
CA LEU A 254 -8.64 4.60 -1.60
C LEU A 254 -7.43 3.69 -1.43
N THR A 255 -6.93 3.58 -0.22
CA THR A 255 -5.89 2.64 0.13
C THR A 255 -6.49 1.41 0.77
N LEU A 256 -6.05 0.22 0.37
CA LEU A 256 -6.36 -1.04 1.04
C LEU A 256 -5.13 -1.52 1.78
N SER A 257 -5.28 -1.91 3.03
CA SER A 257 -4.24 -2.63 3.77
C SER A 257 -4.31 -4.10 3.40
N VAL A 258 -3.36 -4.56 2.58
CA VAL A 258 -3.37 -5.90 1.97
C VAL A 258 -2.20 -6.72 2.52
N ILE A 259 -2.49 -7.96 2.86
CA ILE A 259 -1.45 -8.97 3.13
C ILE A 259 -1.09 -9.66 1.82
N TRP A 260 0.20 -9.69 1.53
CA TRP A 260 0.78 -10.28 0.32
C TRP A 260 1.65 -11.47 0.67
N ALA A 261 1.55 -12.51 -0.14
CA ALA A 261 2.43 -13.67 -0.11
C ALA A 261 3.24 -13.74 -1.43
N PRO A 262 4.40 -14.43 -1.46
CA PRO A 262 5.06 -14.79 -2.71
C PRO A 262 4.08 -15.53 -3.65
N GLN A 263 4.16 -15.27 -4.95
CA GLN A 263 3.19 -15.76 -5.96
C GLN A 263 2.97 -17.28 -5.93
N LYS A 264 4.00 -18.06 -5.58
CA LYS A 264 3.94 -19.53 -5.59
C LYS A 264 3.50 -20.14 -4.24
N THR A 265 3.00 -19.34 -3.31
CA THR A 265 2.53 -19.84 -2.01
C THR A 265 1.36 -20.80 -2.19
N PRO A 266 1.40 -22.00 -1.58
CA PRO A 266 0.36 -23.01 -1.76
C PRO A 266 -1.02 -22.54 -1.32
N LYS A 267 -2.05 -22.94 -2.08
CA LYS A 267 -3.44 -22.54 -1.83
C LYS A 267 -3.92 -22.84 -0.40
N PRO A 268 -3.65 -24.01 0.23
CA PRO A 268 -4.08 -24.26 1.61
C PRO A 268 -3.50 -23.26 2.63
N VAL A 269 -2.27 -22.79 2.40
CA VAL A 269 -1.64 -21.77 3.24
C VAL A 269 -2.33 -20.42 3.08
N LEU A 270 -2.67 -20.07 1.83
CA LEU A 270 -3.39 -18.81 1.53
C LEU A 270 -4.79 -18.83 2.16
N GLU A 271 -5.54 -19.91 2.03
CA GLU A 271 -6.87 -20.08 2.61
C GLU A 271 -6.84 -19.97 4.15
N LYS A 272 -5.83 -20.58 4.78
CA LYS A 272 -5.64 -20.48 6.22
C LYS A 272 -5.40 -19.05 6.67
N PHE A 273 -4.55 -18.31 5.94
CA PHE A 273 -4.28 -16.92 6.26
C PHE A 273 -5.45 -15.99 5.93
N GLU A 274 -6.20 -16.25 4.86
CA GLU A 274 -7.42 -15.49 4.55
C GLU A 274 -8.43 -15.60 5.71
N GLU A 275 -8.58 -16.82 6.29
CA GLU A 275 -9.40 -17.01 7.49
C GLU A 275 -8.87 -16.18 8.68
N VAL A 276 -7.55 -16.10 8.86
CA VAL A 276 -6.92 -15.24 9.87
C VAL A 276 -7.25 -13.78 9.62
N VAL A 277 -7.10 -13.29 8.37
CA VAL A 277 -7.45 -11.90 8.01
C VAL A 277 -8.90 -11.61 8.39
N LYS A 278 -9.83 -12.49 8.02
CA LYS A 278 -11.25 -12.34 8.36
C LYS A 278 -11.47 -12.25 9.87
N LYS A 279 -10.92 -13.19 10.64
CA LYS A 279 -11.07 -13.21 12.11
C LYS A 279 -10.46 -11.99 12.79
N VAL A 280 -9.34 -11.49 12.27
CA VAL A 280 -8.72 -10.26 12.79
C VAL A 280 -9.66 -9.07 12.58
N THR A 281 -10.35 -8.97 11.45
CA THR A 281 -11.32 -7.88 11.22
C THR A 281 -12.57 -7.95 12.11
N GLU A 282 -12.81 -9.07 12.75
CA GLU A 282 -13.89 -9.29 13.74
C GLU A 282 -13.42 -9.03 15.18
N ASP A 283 -12.11 -8.92 15.45
CA ASP A 283 -11.55 -8.63 16.77
C ASP A 283 -11.84 -7.17 17.17
N LYS A 284 -12.67 -6.98 18.21
CA LYS A 284 -13.06 -5.66 18.71
C LYS A 284 -11.87 -4.78 19.10
N SER A 285 -10.80 -5.37 19.61
CA SER A 285 -9.58 -4.64 20.00
C SER A 285 -8.86 -4.10 18.77
N PHE A 286 -8.73 -4.92 17.73
CA PHE A 286 -8.18 -4.55 16.44
C PHE A 286 -9.02 -3.43 15.79
N VAL A 287 -10.33 -3.64 15.68
CA VAL A 287 -11.27 -2.66 15.12
C VAL A 287 -11.13 -1.31 15.80
N LYS A 288 -11.19 -1.28 17.14
CA LYS A 288 -11.04 -0.05 17.92
C LYS A 288 -9.68 0.64 17.67
N THR A 289 -8.61 -0.14 17.51
CA THR A 289 -7.26 0.40 17.29
C THR A 289 -7.15 1.11 15.94
N LEU A 290 -7.76 0.55 14.88
CA LEU A 290 -7.73 1.13 13.55
C LEU A 290 -8.73 2.27 13.36
N GLU A 291 -9.94 2.14 13.90
CA GLU A 291 -11.00 3.15 13.73
C GLU A 291 -10.75 4.43 14.53
N LYS A 292 -10.05 4.35 15.67
CA LYS A 292 -9.76 5.52 16.50
C LYS A 292 -9.01 6.64 15.75
N PRO A 293 -7.95 6.36 14.95
CA PRO A 293 -7.31 7.37 14.11
C PRO A 293 -8.06 7.63 12.80
N GLY A 294 -9.16 6.93 12.51
CA GLY A 294 -9.99 7.16 11.34
C GLY A 294 -9.76 6.23 10.14
N SER A 295 -9.16 5.04 10.33
CA SER A 295 -9.19 3.99 9.31
C SER A 295 -10.49 3.20 9.38
N ASP A 296 -11.00 2.75 8.22
CA ASP A 296 -12.09 1.77 8.21
C ASP A 296 -11.53 0.35 8.27
N VAL A 297 -12.09 -0.48 9.15
CA VAL A 297 -11.84 -1.92 9.12
C VAL A 297 -12.82 -2.57 8.16
N ILE A 298 -12.27 -3.29 7.21
CA ILE A 298 -13.02 -4.04 6.19
C ILE A 298 -12.40 -5.42 6.02
N PHE A 299 -13.16 -6.38 5.54
CA PHE A 299 -12.64 -7.63 5.02
C PHE A 299 -12.85 -7.69 3.52
N LYS A 300 -11.80 -8.04 2.78
CA LYS A 300 -11.89 -8.49 1.39
C LYS A 300 -11.09 -9.77 1.23
N SER A 301 -11.71 -10.73 0.54
CA SER A 301 -11.06 -12.01 0.20
C SER A 301 -9.88 -11.81 -0.75
N SER A 302 -9.04 -12.83 -0.88
CA SER A 302 -7.96 -12.88 -1.87
C SER A 302 -8.46 -12.58 -3.28
N ASP A 303 -9.56 -13.21 -3.70
CA ASP A 303 -10.13 -13.02 -5.03
C ASP A 303 -10.62 -11.59 -5.27
N GLU A 304 -11.30 -10.98 -4.28
CA GLU A 304 -11.76 -9.59 -4.38
C GLU A 304 -10.59 -8.62 -4.49
N VAL A 305 -9.53 -8.84 -3.71
CA VAL A 305 -8.32 -8.01 -3.76
C VAL A 305 -7.61 -8.18 -5.09
N ASN A 306 -7.40 -9.41 -5.57
CA ASN A 306 -6.73 -9.66 -6.85
C ASN A 306 -7.49 -9.02 -8.02
N LYS A 307 -8.82 -9.10 -8.03
CA LYS A 307 -9.67 -8.42 -9.02
C LYS A 307 -9.54 -6.88 -8.93
N PHE A 308 -9.57 -6.35 -7.72
CA PHE A 308 -9.36 -4.92 -7.46
C PHE A 308 -7.99 -4.46 -7.97
N MET A 309 -6.92 -5.18 -7.63
CA MET A 309 -5.56 -4.85 -8.02
C MET A 309 -5.35 -4.89 -9.54
N LYS A 310 -5.98 -5.83 -10.24
CA LYS A 310 -5.96 -5.87 -11.70
C LYS A 310 -6.56 -4.61 -12.31
N ASN A 311 -7.72 -4.17 -11.82
CA ASN A 311 -8.38 -2.95 -12.28
C ASN A 311 -7.54 -1.69 -11.98
N GLU A 312 -6.94 -1.63 -10.79
CA GLU A 312 -6.04 -0.53 -10.42
C GLU A 312 -4.79 -0.49 -11.31
N ARG A 313 -4.20 -1.65 -11.61
CA ARG A 313 -3.07 -1.74 -12.54
C ARG A 313 -3.42 -1.15 -13.91
N GLU A 314 -4.54 -1.57 -14.49
CA GLU A 314 -4.99 -1.04 -15.78
C GLU A 314 -5.20 0.48 -15.74
N ARG A 315 -5.75 0.99 -14.65
CA ARG A 315 -5.98 2.42 -14.43
C ARG A 315 -4.65 3.20 -14.35
N PHE A 316 -3.71 2.72 -13.54
CA PHE A 316 -2.42 3.38 -13.36
C PHE A 316 -1.53 3.28 -14.61
N THR A 317 -1.51 2.14 -15.28
CA THR A 317 -0.78 1.99 -16.54
C THR A 317 -1.21 3.05 -17.56
N LYS A 318 -2.51 3.21 -17.79
CA LYS A 318 -3.04 4.24 -18.68
C LYS A 318 -2.66 5.65 -18.25
N LEU A 319 -2.81 5.94 -16.96
CA LEU A 319 -2.49 7.24 -16.39
C LEU A 319 -1.02 7.62 -16.60
N PHE A 320 -0.11 6.73 -16.26
CA PHE A 320 1.33 7.02 -16.35
C PHE A 320 1.84 7.03 -17.77
N GLN A 321 1.27 6.25 -18.68
CA GLN A 321 1.55 6.35 -20.11
C GLN A 321 1.20 7.73 -20.65
N GLN A 322 -0.01 8.24 -20.33
CA GLN A 322 -0.42 9.60 -20.70
C GLN A 322 0.51 10.67 -20.13
N LEU A 323 0.89 10.54 -18.84
CA LEU A 323 1.83 11.48 -18.22
C LEU A 323 3.20 11.48 -18.87
N ALA A 324 3.73 10.30 -19.18
CA ALA A 324 5.03 10.16 -19.84
C ALA A 324 5.03 10.70 -21.29
N GLU A 325 3.94 10.56 -22.03
CA GLU A 325 3.77 11.12 -23.37
C GLU A 325 3.70 12.66 -23.33
N GLU A 326 2.96 13.22 -22.39
CA GLU A 326 2.86 14.67 -22.22
C GLU A 326 4.21 15.30 -21.80
N GLU A 327 5.00 14.59 -21.01
CA GLU A 327 6.32 15.07 -20.58
C GLU A 327 7.30 15.10 -21.77
N LYS A 328 7.22 14.10 -22.66
CA LYS A 328 8.01 14.04 -23.91
C LYS A 328 7.61 15.09 -24.94
N SER A 329 6.35 15.54 -24.94
CA SER A 329 5.83 16.54 -25.88
C SER A 329 6.09 17.98 -25.50
N LYS A 330 6.57 18.24 -24.27
CA LYS A 330 6.94 19.61 -23.83
C LYS A 330 8.22 20.05 -24.54
N PRO A 331 8.24 21.23 -25.17
CA PRO A 331 9.49 21.79 -25.72
C PRO A 331 10.50 21.97 -24.58
N ARG A 332 11.73 21.50 -24.86
CA ARG A 332 12.88 21.65 -23.95
C ARG A 332 13.27 23.12 -23.78
#